data_14c4572582888a681cff46f0028d1d3c
#
_entry.id   14c4572582888a681cff46f0028d1d3c
#
_cell.length_a   1.000
_cell.length_b   1.000
_cell.length_c   1.000
_cell.angle_alpha   90.00
_cell.angle_beta   90.00
_cell.angle_gamma   90.00
#
_symmetry.space_group_name_H-M   'P 1'
#
loop_
_entity.id
_entity.type
_entity.pdbx_description
1 polymer ?
#
loop_
_entity_poly.entity_id
_entity_poly.type
_entity_poly.pdbx_seq_one_letter_code
_entity_poly.pdbx_strand_id
1 'polypeptide(L)'
;MTSSIIIFVVTILIGILGSMLGIGGGVFIIPLLTGIIGLPIKEAIGASIISVIATSTAAGAVYVGHGITHSRLAMVLEIATTLGALAGGFTAVLLNPNILEGVFGLVLIYVAYTMAFGFKGAAKTTSAGFLQTSYADPLTKENVTYSVHNLPGGMAASFVAGNISGLLGIGGGINKVP
;
A
#
# COMPACT_ATOMS: atom_id res chain seq x y z
N MET A 1 -29.42 -4.41 13.58
CA MET A 1 -29.47 -3.42 12.48
C MET A 1 -28.68 -2.14 12.81
N THR A 2 -28.84 -1.54 13.99
CA THR A 2 -28.11 -0.31 14.35
C THR A 2 -26.60 -0.48 14.37
N SER A 3 -26.10 -1.58 14.91
CA SER A 3 -24.65 -1.89 14.92
C SER A 3 -24.06 -2.02 13.52
N SER A 4 -24.78 -2.64 12.58
CA SER A 4 -24.28 -2.81 11.19
C SER A 4 -24.20 -1.47 10.46
N ILE A 5 -25.10 -0.53 10.71
CA ILE A 5 -25.09 0.81 10.12
C ILE A 5 -23.90 1.61 10.66
N ILE A 6 -23.66 1.52 11.98
CA ILE A 6 -22.52 2.20 12.61
C ILE A 6 -21.20 1.69 12.05
N ILE A 7 -21.04 0.37 11.93
CA ILE A 7 -19.84 -0.25 11.33
C ILE A 7 -19.65 0.24 9.90
N PHE A 8 -20.71 0.26 9.10
CA PHE A 8 -20.67 0.73 7.71
C PHE A 8 -20.21 2.20 7.61
N VAL A 9 -20.77 3.10 8.41
CA VAL A 9 -20.38 4.51 8.43
C VAL A 9 -18.92 4.69 8.88
N VAL A 10 -18.52 4.00 9.93
CA VAL A 10 -17.14 4.05 10.43
C VAL A 10 -16.15 3.52 9.40
N THR A 11 -16.49 2.45 8.69
CA THR A 11 -15.63 1.89 7.63
C THR A 11 -15.47 2.84 6.45
N ILE A 12 -16.54 3.57 6.08
CA ILE A 12 -16.45 4.62 5.04
C ILE A 12 -15.49 5.73 5.47
N LEU A 13 -15.61 6.24 6.70
CA LEU A 13 -14.72 7.29 7.21
C LEU A 13 -13.26 6.82 7.24
N ILE A 14 -13.03 5.59 7.68
CA ILE A 14 -11.69 4.96 7.68
C ILE A 14 -11.16 4.81 6.25
N GLY A 15 -12.00 4.40 5.30
CA GLY A 15 -11.62 4.29 3.89
C GLY A 15 -11.20 5.63 3.30
N ILE A 16 -11.92 6.70 3.60
CA ILE A 16 -11.57 8.07 3.17
C ILE A 16 -10.24 8.50 3.77
N LEU A 17 -10.06 8.37 5.08
CA LEU A 17 -8.79 8.71 5.74
C LEU A 17 -7.63 7.87 5.23
N GLY A 18 -7.82 6.57 5.08
CA GLY A 18 -6.80 5.65 4.57
C GLY A 18 -6.38 5.95 3.13
N SER A 19 -7.33 6.38 2.27
CA SER A 19 -7.03 6.78 0.90
C SER A 19 -6.28 8.11 0.85
N MET A 20 -6.64 9.08 1.69
CA MET A 20 -5.92 10.36 1.78
C MET A 20 -4.48 10.19 2.26
N LEU A 21 -4.24 9.23 3.15
CA LEU A 21 -2.90 8.90 3.66
C LEU A 21 -2.10 8.00 2.70
N GLY A 22 -2.71 7.52 1.60
CA GLY A 22 -2.05 6.63 0.63
C GLY A 22 -1.80 5.21 1.13
N ILE A 23 -2.36 4.81 2.29
CA ILE A 23 -2.12 3.52 2.95
C ILE A 23 -3.17 2.46 2.53
N GLY A 24 -4.21 2.85 1.77
CA GLY A 24 -5.25 1.93 1.29
C GLY A 24 -6.27 1.49 2.34
N GLY A 25 -6.25 2.06 3.56
CA GLY A 25 -7.26 1.81 4.60
C GLY A 25 -7.06 0.54 5.43
N GLY A 26 -6.31 -0.46 4.95
CA GLY A 26 -6.12 -1.74 5.64
C GLY A 26 -5.55 -1.62 7.04
N VAL A 27 -4.63 -0.70 7.24
CA VAL A 27 -4.01 -0.37 8.53
C VAL A 27 -5.04 -0.02 9.61
N PHE A 28 -6.14 0.60 9.24
CA PHE A 28 -7.20 1.01 10.18
C PHE A 28 -8.32 -0.01 10.27
N ILE A 29 -8.61 -0.71 9.17
CA ILE A 29 -9.70 -1.68 9.10
C ILE A 29 -9.40 -2.90 9.98
N ILE A 30 -8.17 -3.40 9.98
CA ILE A 30 -7.80 -4.59 10.75
C ILE A 30 -7.98 -4.35 12.26
N PRO A 31 -7.42 -3.29 12.88
CA PRO A 31 -7.66 -3.02 14.31
C PRO A 31 -9.14 -2.76 14.63
N LEU A 32 -9.89 -2.16 13.72
CA LEU A 32 -11.34 -1.99 13.91
C LEU A 32 -12.05 -3.35 13.98
N LEU A 33 -11.76 -4.24 13.03
CA LEU A 33 -12.42 -5.55 12.97
C LEU A 33 -12.00 -6.46 14.12
N THR A 34 -10.73 -6.45 14.49
CA THR A 34 -10.23 -7.29 15.59
C THR A 34 -10.54 -6.71 16.95
N GLY A 35 -10.35 -5.40 17.16
CA GLY A 35 -10.48 -4.76 18.46
C GLY A 35 -11.93 -4.42 18.84
N ILE A 36 -12.77 -3.98 17.89
CA ILE A 36 -14.15 -3.56 18.18
C ILE A 36 -15.15 -4.68 17.91
N ILE A 37 -14.97 -5.43 16.81
CA ILE A 37 -15.92 -6.47 16.41
C ILE A 37 -15.52 -7.84 17.00
N GLY A 38 -14.23 -8.01 17.38
CA GLY A 38 -13.72 -9.25 17.94
C GLY A 38 -13.49 -10.34 16.88
N LEU A 39 -13.32 -9.98 15.60
CA LEU A 39 -13.05 -10.96 14.55
C LEU A 39 -11.63 -11.53 14.69
N PRO A 40 -11.44 -12.82 14.39
CA PRO A 40 -10.12 -13.40 14.29
C PRO A 40 -9.26 -12.63 13.27
N ILE A 41 -7.97 -12.43 13.57
CA ILE A 41 -7.08 -11.60 12.73
C ILE A 41 -7.02 -12.07 11.27
N LYS A 42 -7.08 -13.37 11.01
CA LYS A 42 -7.07 -13.93 9.65
C LYS A 42 -8.29 -13.51 8.83
N GLU A 43 -9.46 -13.45 9.46
CA GLU A 43 -10.69 -12.99 8.81
C GLU A 43 -10.65 -11.48 8.58
N ALA A 44 -10.12 -10.72 9.54
CA ALA A 44 -9.91 -9.27 9.43
C ALA A 44 -8.95 -8.93 8.29
N ILE A 45 -7.86 -9.68 8.12
CA ILE A 45 -6.92 -9.55 7.01
C ILE A 45 -7.62 -9.81 5.67
N GLY A 46 -8.40 -10.88 5.56
CA GLY A 46 -9.17 -11.19 4.35
C GLY A 46 -10.13 -10.07 3.96
N ALA A 47 -10.90 -9.55 4.91
CA ALA A 47 -11.81 -8.42 4.70
C ALA A 47 -11.06 -7.15 4.30
N SER A 48 -9.91 -6.90 4.92
CA SER A 48 -9.05 -5.76 4.60
C SER A 48 -8.52 -5.82 3.16
N ILE A 49 -8.09 -6.97 2.68
CA ILE A 49 -7.60 -7.15 1.29
C ILE A 49 -8.68 -6.74 0.30
N ILE A 50 -9.93 -7.16 0.50
CA ILE A 50 -11.05 -6.78 -0.38
C ILE A 50 -11.25 -5.27 -0.40
N SER A 51 -11.20 -4.63 0.77
CA SER A 51 -11.32 -3.17 0.88
C SER A 51 -10.17 -2.44 0.20
N VAL A 52 -8.93 -2.93 0.36
CA VAL A 52 -7.74 -2.37 -0.29
C VAL A 52 -7.82 -2.50 -1.81
N ILE A 53 -8.29 -3.63 -2.33
CA ILE A 53 -8.49 -3.80 -3.78
C ILE A 53 -9.49 -2.75 -4.30
N ALA A 54 -10.61 -2.55 -3.62
CA ALA A 54 -11.61 -1.58 -4.03
C ALA A 54 -11.07 -0.13 -4.01
N THR A 55 -10.40 0.28 -2.93
CA THR A 55 -9.82 1.61 -2.80
C THR A 55 -8.67 1.86 -3.77
N SER A 56 -7.79 0.88 -3.97
CA SER A 56 -6.68 0.97 -4.92
C SER A 56 -7.15 1.03 -6.37
N THR A 57 -8.19 0.28 -6.73
CA THR A 57 -8.78 0.32 -8.07
C THR A 57 -9.41 1.69 -8.34
N ALA A 58 -10.15 2.24 -7.39
CA ALA A 58 -10.75 3.57 -7.51
C ALA A 58 -9.69 4.66 -7.67
N ALA A 59 -8.64 4.64 -6.84
CA ALA A 59 -7.52 5.58 -6.93
C ALA A 59 -6.76 5.44 -8.25
N GLY A 60 -6.46 4.19 -8.66
CA GLY A 60 -5.76 3.90 -9.92
C GLY A 60 -6.51 4.43 -11.14
N ALA A 61 -7.84 4.28 -11.18
CA ALA A 61 -8.67 4.81 -12.27
C ALA A 61 -8.53 6.33 -12.42
N VAL A 62 -8.48 7.06 -11.31
CA VAL A 62 -8.29 8.53 -11.30
C VAL A 62 -6.90 8.90 -11.79
N TYR A 63 -5.84 8.28 -11.26
CA TYR A 63 -4.46 8.62 -11.62
C TYR A 63 -4.11 8.29 -13.07
N VAL A 64 -4.60 7.16 -13.59
CA VAL A 64 -4.43 6.79 -15.01
C VAL A 64 -5.18 7.77 -15.91
N GLY A 65 -6.39 8.19 -15.52
CA GLY A 65 -7.18 9.16 -16.28
C GLY A 65 -6.51 10.53 -16.42
N HIS A 66 -5.68 10.93 -15.46
CA HIS A 66 -4.93 12.19 -15.50
C HIS A 66 -3.55 12.07 -16.20
N GLY A 67 -3.16 10.90 -16.66
CA GLY A 67 -1.87 10.71 -17.38
C GLY A 67 -0.61 10.92 -16.53
N ILE A 68 -0.74 10.95 -15.20
CA ILE A 68 0.36 11.23 -14.26
C ILE A 68 1.20 9.96 -13.99
N THR A 69 0.73 8.79 -14.42
CA THR A 69 1.32 7.52 -14.04
C THR A 69 2.24 6.96 -15.13
N HIS A 70 3.47 6.58 -14.77
CA HIS A 70 4.36 5.84 -15.64
C HIS A 70 3.93 4.36 -15.73
N SER A 71 2.98 4.04 -16.59
CA SER A 71 2.32 2.72 -16.67
C SER A 71 3.31 1.56 -16.86
N ARG A 72 4.39 1.73 -17.66
CA ARG A 72 5.37 0.66 -17.88
C ARG A 72 6.15 0.29 -16.63
N LEU A 73 6.63 1.27 -15.87
CA LEU A 73 7.34 1.04 -14.62
C LEU A 73 6.40 0.42 -13.57
N ALA A 74 5.17 0.97 -13.49
CA ALA A 74 4.16 0.46 -12.58
C ALA A 74 3.85 -1.02 -12.85
N MET A 75 3.65 -1.42 -14.11
CA MET A 75 3.37 -2.81 -14.49
C MET A 75 4.52 -3.76 -14.13
N VAL A 76 5.78 -3.36 -14.36
CA VAL A 76 6.94 -4.21 -14.02
C VAL A 76 7.07 -4.40 -12.51
N LEU A 77 6.90 -3.34 -11.73
CA LEU A 77 6.96 -3.42 -10.27
C LEU A 77 5.75 -4.18 -9.72
N GLU A 78 4.58 -4.09 -10.36
CA GLU A 78 3.36 -4.78 -9.93
C GLU A 78 3.48 -6.30 -10.05
N ILE A 79 4.17 -6.82 -11.06
CA ILE A 79 4.45 -8.25 -11.16
C ILE A 79 5.23 -8.74 -9.93
N ALA A 80 6.28 -8.01 -9.53
CA ALA A 80 7.07 -8.36 -8.35
C ALA A 80 6.24 -8.24 -7.05
N THR A 81 5.43 -7.16 -6.93
CA THR A 81 4.54 -6.94 -5.80
C THR A 81 3.50 -8.05 -5.69
N THR A 82 2.89 -8.46 -6.79
CA THR A 82 1.86 -9.51 -6.83
C THR A 82 2.44 -10.86 -6.42
N LEU A 83 3.61 -11.23 -6.94
CA LEU A 83 4.30 -12.46 -6.54
C LEU A 83 4.65 -12.43 -5.04
N GLY A 84 5.13 -11.29 -4.55
CA GLY A 84 5.36 -11.08 -3.12
C GLY A 84 4.08 -11.23 -2.30
N ALA A 85 2.99 -10.62 -2.74
CA ALA A 85 1.70 -10.66 -2.03
C ALA A 85 1.11 -12.09 -2.00
N LEU A 86 1.23 -12.86 -3.08
CA LEU A 86 0.83 -14.26 -3.10
C LEU A 86 1.64 -15.08 -2.10
N ALA A 87 2.97 -14.91 -2.08
CA ALA A 87 3.83 -15.59 -1.10
C ALA A 87 3.48 -15.17 0.34
N GLY A 88 3.25 -13.88 0.59
CA GLY A 88 2.85 -13.34 1.89
C GLY A 88 1.50 -13.87 2.36
N GLY A 89 0.50 -13.88 1.48
CA GLY A 89 -0.82 -14.43 1.78
C GLY A 89 -0.78 -15.92 2.09
N PHE A 90 0.03 -16.70 1.34
CA PHE A 90 0.23 -18.13 1.63
C PHE A 90 0.89 -18.34 3.00
N THR A 91 1.92 -17.57 3.33
CA THR A 91 2.55 -17.65 4.65
C THR A 91 1.62 -17.22 5.78
N ALA A 92 0.73 -16.22 5.56
CA ALA A 92 -0.26 -15.79 6.55
C ALA A 92 -1.21 -16.93 6.96
N VAL A 93 -1.62 -17.78 6.00
CA VAL A 93 -2.48 -18.95 6.29
C VAL A 93 -1.78 -19.94 7.20
N LEU A 94 -0.47 -20.15 7.01
CA LEU A 94 0.34 -21.12 7.77
C LEU A 94 0.75 -20.61 9.15
N LEU A 95 0.83 -19.29 9.34
CA LEU A 95 1.26 -18.70 10.61
C LEU A 95 0.16 -18.79 11.70
N ASN A 96 0.65 -18.86 12.93
CA ASN A 96 -0.20 -18.79 14.12
C ASN A 96 -0.78 -17.37 14.27
N PRO A 97 -2.07 -17.21 14.60
CA PRO A 97 -2.70 -15.88 14.80
C PRO A 97 -1.91 -14.94 15.72
N ASN A 98 -1.37 -15.42 16.83
CA ASN A 98 -0.61 -14.61 17.77
C ASN A 98 0.66 -14.00 17.14
N ILE A 99 1.32 -14.75 16.24
CA ILE A 99 2.50 -14.25 15.52
C ILE A 99 2.07 -13.17 14.53
N LEU A 100 0.94 -13.37 13.86
CA LEU A 100 0.39 -12.43 12.90
C LEU A 100 0.05 -11.08 13.57
N GLU A 101 -0.57 -11.14 14.76
CA GLU A 101 -0.89 -9.96 15.57
C GLU A 101 0.38 -9.21 15.99
N GLY A 102 1.41 -9.95 16.43
CA GLY A 102 2.71 -9.36 16.80
C GLY A 102 3.40 -8.66 15.63
N VAL A 103 3.44 -9.32 14.47
CA VAL A 103 4.03 -8.75 13.25
C VAL A 103 3.23 -7.53 12.78
N PHE A 104 1.90 -7.62 12.84
CA PHE A 104 1.03 -6.50 12.49
C PHE A 104 1.28 -5.29 13.40
N GLY A 105 1.35 -5.49 14.73
CA GLY A 105 1.65 -4.44 15.69
C GLY A 105 3.01 -3.78 15.44
N LEU A 106 4.04 -4.57 15.11
CA LEU A 106 5.37 -4.06 14.80
C LEU A 106 5.36 -3.18 13.54
N VAL A 107 4.66 -3.62 12.50
CA VAL A 107 4.51 -2.83 11.27
C VAL A 107 3.72 -1.54 11.53
N LEU A 108 2.69 -1.56 12.37
CA LEU A 108 1.97 -0.35 12.78
C LEU A 108 2.90 0.67 13.45
N ILE A 109 3.76 0.21 14.37
CA ILE A 109 4.74 1.06 15.06
C ILE A 109 5.73 1.66 14.04
N TYR A 110 6.22 0.84 13.11
CA TYR A 110 7.11 1.31 12.04
C TYR A 110 6.45 2.39 11.17
N VAL A 111 5.20 2.16 10.75
CA VAL A 111 4.43 3.14 9.96
C VAL A 111 4.20 4.43 10.73
N ALA A 112 3.78 4.34 11.99
CA ALA A 112 3.59 5.50 12.84
C ALA A 112 4.88 6.30 13.00
N TYR A 113 6.01 5.62 13.19
CA TYR A 113 7.32 6.24 13.31
C TYR A 113 7.73 6.97 12.01
N THR A 114 7.58 6.31 10.86
CA THR A 114 7.94 6.90 9.57
C THR A 114 7.05 8.09 9.20
N MET A 115 5.77 8.06 9.56
CA MET A 115 4.85 9.18 9.35
C MET A 115 5.14 10.35 10.30
N ALA A 116 5.53 10.09 11.55
CA ALA A 116 5.81 11.13 12.53
C ALA A 116 7.14 11.85 12.26
N PHE A 117 8.16 11.13 11.83
CA PHE A 117 9.52 11.67 11.66
C PHE A 117 9.89 11.95 10.20
N GLY A 118 9.09 11.58 9.24
CA GLY A 118 9.24 11.86 7.81
C GLY A 118 10.61 11.41 7.27
N PHE A 119 10.68 10.33 6.52
CA PHE A 119 11.90 10.03 5.76
C PHE A 119 12.03 11.09 4.65
N LYS A 120 12.92 12.05 4.83
CA LYS A 120 13.40 12.91 3.74
C LYS A 120 14.26 12.05 2.81
N GLY A 121 13.61 11.23 2.01
CA GLY A 121 14.28 10.57 0.89
C GLY A 121 14.66 11.66 -0.12
N ALA A 122 15.93 12.06 -0.13
CA ALA A 122 16.44 12.90 -1.18
C ALA A 122 16.36 12.13 -2.50
N ALA A 123 15.41 12.48 -3.34
CA ALA A 123 15.40 12.07 -4.73
C ALA A 123 16.66 12.66 -5.39
N LYS A 124 17.74 11.87 -5.47
CA LYS A 124 18.91 12.23 -6.27
C LYS A 124 18.50 12.07 -7.73
N THR A 125 18.24 13.19 -8.38
CA THR A 125 18.21 13.28 -9.83
C THR A 125 19.59 12.90 -10.37
N THR A 126 19.76 11.68 -10.82
CA THR A 126 21.00 11.22 -11.44
C THR A 126 20.66 10.71 -12.84
N SER A 127 21.47 11.15 -13.79
CA SER A 127 21.36 11.01 -15.24
C SER A 127 21.32 9.56 -15.73
N ALA A 128 20.62 9.36 -16.86
CA ALA A 128 20.70 8.25 -17.81
C ALA A 128 20.46 6.82 -17.26
N GLY A 129 19.20 6.40 -17.20
CA GLY A 129 18.79 5.00 -17.01
C GLY A 129 17.90 4.51 -18.15
N PHE A 130 17.74 3.19 -18.26
CA PHE A 130 17.06 2.49 -19.37
C PHE A 130 15.57 2.80 -19.57
N LEU A 131 14.92 3.46 -18.59
CA LEU A 131 13.52 3.90 -18.63
C LEU A 131 13.45 5.40 -18.32
N GLN A 132 13.80 6.22 -19.32
CA GLN A 132 13.65 7.67 -19.24
C GLN A 132 12.22 8.06 -19.61
N THR A 133 11.54 8.76 -18.74
CA THR A 133 10.21 9.32 -19.01
C THR A 133 10.12 10.74 -18.47
N SER A 134 9.47 11.58 -19.26
CA SER A 134 9.11 12.93 -18.86
C SER A 134 7.60 13.02 -18.68
N TYR A 135 7.16 13.65 -17.60
CA TYR A 135 5.77 14.06 -17.43
C TYR A 135 5.72 15.57 -17.18
N ALA A 136 4.65 16.19 -17.64
CA ALA A 136 4.38 17.59 -17.32
C ALA A 136 3.75 17.66 -15.92
N ASP A 137 4.41 18.34 -14.99
CA ASP A 137 3.84 18.60 -13.67
C ASP A 137 2.61 19.51 -13.83
N PRO A 138 1.43 19.10 -13.36
CA PRO A 138 0.22 19.89 -13.47
C PRO A 138 0.28 21.24 -12.75
N LEU A 139 1.15 21.38 -11.73
CA LEU A 139 1.28 22.58 -10.92
C LEU A 139 2.33 23.56 -11.48
N THR A 140 3.49 23.05 -11.90
CA THR A 140 4.60 23.89 -12.37
C THR A 140 4.70 24.00 -13.88
N LYS A 141 3.97 23.16 -14.64
CA LYS A 141 4.04 23.02 -16.12
C LYS A 141 5.46 22.71 -16.62
N GLU A 142 6.38 22.33 -15.77
CA GLU A 142 7.72 21.93 -16.16
C GLU A 142 7.74 20.44 -16.50
N ASN A 143 8.50 20.08 -17.53
CA ASN A 143 8.75 18.69 -17.90
C ASN A 143 9.79 18.11 -16.92
N VAL A 144 9.31 17.33 -15.94
CA VAL A 144 10.19 16.61 -15.03
C VAL A 144 10.62 15.31 -15.70
N THR A 145 11.92 15.22 -16.01
CA THR A 145 12.52 14.00 -16.55
C THR A 145 13.18 13.24 -15.43
N TYR A 146 12.79 11.99 -15.23
CA TYR A 146 13.43 11.10 -14.27
C TYR A 146 13.84 9.79 -14.94
N SER A 147 14.91 9.18 -14.44
CA SER A 147 15.42 7.91 -14.91
C SER A 147 15.47 6.89 -13.78
N VAL A 148 15.10 5.63 -14.09
CA VAL A 148 15.18 4.54 -13.14
C VAL A 148 16.58 3.93 -13.20
N HIS A 149 17.37 4.09 -12.14
CA HIS A 149 18.76 3.65 -12.12
C HIS A 149 18.94 2.20 -11.65
N ASN A 150 18.07 1.68 -10.79
CA ASN A 150 18.22 0.33 -10.21
C ASN A 150 16.89 -0.43 -10.25
N LEU A 151 16.51 -0.90 -11.44
CA LEU A 151 15.29 -1.69 -11.64
C LEU A 151 15.28 -3.00 -10.82
N PRO A 152 16.36 -3.81 -10.75
CA PRO A 152 16.36 -5.04 -9.96
C PRO A 152 16.22 -4.78 -8.46
N GLY A 153 16.84 -3.72 -7.95
CA GLY A 153 16.65 -3.30 -6.57
C GLY A 153 15.21 -2.86 -6.27
N GLY A 154 14.60 -2.12 -7.20
CA GLY A 154 13.18 -1.75 -7.14
C GLY A 154 12.25 -2.96 -7.14
N MET A 155 12.53 -3.97 -7.98
CA MET A 155 11.76 -5.21 -8.02
C MET A 155 11.90 -6.02 -6.72
N ALA A 156 13.11 -6.13 -6.17
CA ALA A 156 13.32 -6.81 -4.90
C ALA A 156 12.59 -6.10 -3.74
N ALA A 157 12.68 -4.78 -3.67
CA ALA A 157 11.95 -3.98 -2.70
C ALA A 157 10.43 -4.13 -2.86
N SER A 158 9.91 -4.12 -4.10
CA SER A 158 8.49 -4.34 -4.40
C SER A 158 8.03 -5.74 -4.02
N PHE A 159 8.85 -6.76 -4.22
CA PHE A 159 8.55 -8.13 -3.78
C PHE A 159 8.43 -8.22 -2.25
N VAL A 160 9.38 -7.64 -1.51
CA VAL A 160 9.34 -7.62 -0.04
C VAL A 160 8.14 -6.83 0.46
N ALA A 161 7.87 -5.66 -0.14
CA ALA A 161 6.71 -4.86 0.19
C ALA A 161 5.39 -5.60 -0.09
N GLY A 162 5.32 -6.28 -1.23
CA GLY A 162 4.19 -7.14 -1.58
C GLY A 162 4.00 -8.27 -0.59
N ASN A 163 5.09 -8.93 -0.17
CA ASN A 163 5.03 -10.02 0.82
C ASN A 163 4.46 -9.55 2.16
N ILE A 164 4.95 -8.43 2.68
CA ILE A 164 4.43 -7.82 3.92
C ILE A 164 2.96 -7.41 3.74
N SER A 165 2.64 -6.82 2.61
CA SER A 165 1.27 -6.40 2.27
C SER A 165 0.30 -7.59 2.20
N GLY A 166 0.69 -8.67 1.53
CA GLY A 166 -0.11 -9.87 1.41
C GLY A 166 -0.26 -10.64 2.73
N LEU A 167 0.81 -10.65 3.55
CA LEU A 167 0.80 -11.27 4.87
C LEU A 167 -0.14 -10.56 5.85
N LEU A 168 -0.19 -9.24 5.80
CA LEU A 168 -0.91 -8.42 6.77
C LEU A 168 -2.20 -7.77 6.22
N GLY A 169 -2.47 -7.85 4.92
CA GLY A 169 -3.65 -7.24 4.32
C GLY A 169 -3.65 -5.69 4.32
N ILE A 170 -2.48 -5.08 4.41
CA ILE A 170 -2.35 -3.63 4.61
C ILE A 170 -2.42 -2.86 3.27
N GLY A 171 -2.16 -3.53 2.15
CA GLY A 171 -2.00 -2.87 0.86
C GLY A 171 -0.58 -2.31 0.65
N GLY A 172 -0.11 -2.32 -0.60
CA GLY A 172 1.27 -1.95 -0.95
C GLY A 172 1.62 -0.46 -0.84
N GLY A 173 0.67 0.40 -0.41
CA GLY A 173 0.85 1.86 -0.40
C GLY A 173 1.90 2.38 0.59
N ILE A 174 2.11 1.69 1.70
CA ILE A 174 3.01 2.13 2.79
C ILE A 174 4.46 2.34 2.34
N ASN A 175 4.91 1.57 1.36
CA ASN A 175 6.31 1.58 0.93
C ASN A 175 6.58 2.46 -0.31
N LYS A 176 5.54 3.07 -0.89
CA LYS A 176 5.64 3.85 -2.14
C LYS A 176 5.39 5.35 -1.93
N VAL A 177 5.07 5.76 -0.72
CA VAL A 177 4.94 7.19 -0.40
C VAL A 177 6.33 7.69 -0.04
N PRO A 178 6.91 8.62 -0.84
CA PRO A 178 8.21 9.21 -0.56
C PRO A 178 8.17 10.14 0.64
#